data_b4a6d7b6723ebc72679327cae3adcc9e
#
_entry.id   b4a6d7b6723ebc72679327cae3adcc9e
#
_cell.length_a   1.000
_cell.length_b   1.000
_cell.length_c   1.000
_cell.angle_alpha   90.00
_cell.angle_beta   90.00
_cell.angle_gamma   90.00
#
_symmetry.space_group_name_H-M   'P 1'
#
loop_
_entity.id
_entity.type
_entity.pdbx_description
1 polymer ?
#
loop_
_entity_poly.entity_id
_entity_poly.type
_entity_poly.pdbx_seq_one_letter_code
_entity_poly.pdbx_strand_id
1 'polypeptide(L)'
;MDTDWGERQLAAHARGHAAVGPLVINANPATATSWATLFVEYGEWIEATRAGEAEVLPGHNSSYRRNVLLAYGNCLSDMLEAEWVLHRDLRRKGETLWHDPEIIVEHLNYSKLPPAIELQFLAGRMFAASRSREWGAMRRAVFAGAFPLIAMTRVTRYVRRHLVGGRFRGEAFRALPAAGFILLVSAVGEGLGYAIGDGGRRSRLAQLEYERWRNLRDDEADLQRATSTS
;
A
#
# COMPACT_ATOMS: atom_id res chain seq x y z
N MET A 1 -17.13 9.01 4.76
CA MET A 1 -15.96 9.89 5.02
C MET A 1 -16.37 10.82 6.13
N ASP A 2 -15.57 10.89 7.19
CA ASP A 2 -15.86 11.79 8.32
C ASP A 2 -15.83 13.24 7.83
N THR A 3 -16.82 14.06 8.24
CA THR A 3 -16.93 15.47 7.78
C THR A 3 -15.70 16.31 8.12
N ASP A 4 -14.94 15.90 9.14
CA ASP A 4 -13.78 16.62 9.66
C ASP A 4 -12.44 16.18 9.06
N TRP A 5 -12.46 15.24 8.11
CA TRP A 5 -11.25 14.67 7.51
C TRP A 5 -10.29 15.74 6.95
N GLY A 6 -10.82 16.68 6.19
CA GLY A 6 -10.03 17.77 5.62
C GLY A 6 -9.47 18.74 6.66
N GLU A 7 -10.28 19.10 7.66
CA GLU A 7 -9.87 20.00 8.73
C GLU A 7 -8.75 19.39 9.58
N ARG A 8 -8.86 18.10 9.91
CA ARG A 8 -7.82 17.37 10.67
C ARG A 8 -6.49 17.31 9.91
N GLN A 9 -6.53 17.08 8.60
CA GLN A 9 -5.33 17.11 7.76
C GLN A 9 -4.69 18.50 7.74
N LEU A 10 -5.50 19.55 7.53
CA LEU A 10 -5.02 20.94 7.55
C LEU A 10 -4.41 21.30 8.91
N ALA A 11 -5.04 20.90 10.00
CA ALA A 11 -4.52 21.12 11.35
C ALA A 11 -3.17 20.41 11.59
N ALA A 12 -3.00 19.18 11.06
CA ALA A 12 -1.74 18.47 11.13
C ALA A 12 -0.64 19.17 10.30
N HIS A 13 -0.96 19.63 9.09
CA HIS A 13 -0.02 20.41 8.29
C HIS A 13 0.35 21.76 8.94
N ALA A 14 -0.58 22.40 9.63
CA ALA A 14 -0.32 23.64 10.37
C ALA A 14 0.70 23.46 11.51
N ARG A 15 0.85 22.23 12.06
CA ARG A 15 1.89 21.86 13.02
C ARG A 15 3.27 21.66 12.39
N GLY A 16 3.40 21.82 11.07
CA GLY A 16 4.68 21.77 10.35
C GLY A 16 4.99 20.45 9.65
N HIS A 17 4.10 19.44 9.70
CA HIS A 17 4.33 18.17 9.04
C HIS A 17 4.25 18.29 7.52
N ALA A 18 5.22 17.71 6.82
CA ALA A 18 5.31 17.76 5.35
C ALA A 18 4.26 16.87 4.67
N ALA A 19 3.98 15.73 5.30
CA ALA A 19 2.97 14.78 4.86
C ALA A 19 2.19 14.24 6.07
N VAL A 20 0.91 13.94 5.84
CA VAL A 20 -0.02 13.41 6.84
C VAL A 20 -0.75 12.21 6.27
N GLY A 21 -0.72 11.09 6.98
CA GLY A 21 -1.37 9.84 6.59
C GLY A 21 -2.45 9.40 7.56
N PRO A 22 -3.57 8.84 7.06
CA PRO A 22 -4.72 8.40 7.86
C PRO A 22 -4.56 6.97 8.39
N LEU A 23 -5.46 6.61 9.31
CA LEU A 23 -5.85 5.23 9.57
C LEU A 23 -6.66 4.71 8.38
N VAL A 24 -6.31 3.52 7.89
CA VAL A 24 -7.03 2.89 6.78
C VAL A 24 -7.93 1.78 7.32
N ILE A 25 -9.21 1.81 6.97
CA ILE A 25 -10.17 0.76 7.34
C ILE A 25 -10.75 0.09 6.10
N ASN A 26 -11.34 -1.10 6.29
CA ASN A 26 -11.91 -1.89 5.19
C ASN A 26 -13.30 -1.40 4.81
N ALA A 27 -13.47 -0.86 3.59
CA ALA A 27 -14.77 -0.43 3.06
C ALA A 27 -15.68 -1.60 2.65
N ASN A 28 -15.11 -2.79 2.37
CA ASN A 28 -15.86 -3.97 1.91
C ASN A 28 -15.44 -5.26 2.63
N PRO A 29 -15.72 -5.39 3.94
CA PRO A 29 -15.15 -6.42 4.82
C PRO A 29 -15.79 -7.82 4.65
N ALA A 30 -16.68 -8.04 3.68
CA ALA A 30 -17.49 -9.26 3.56
C ALA A 30 -16.66 -10.52 3.22
N THR A 31 -15.50 -10.37 2.57
CA THR A 31 -14.70 -11.51 2.09
C THR A 31 -13.33 -11.61 2.74
N ALA A 32 -12.82 -12.86 2.86
CA ALA A 32 -11.45 -13.09 3.30
C ALA A 32 -10.41 -12.48 2.33
N THR A 33 -10.72 -12.41 1.03
CA THR A 33 -9.84 -11.78 0.04
C THR A 33 -9.74 -10.28 0.24
N SER A 34 -10.85 -9.59 0.56
CA SER A 34 -10.83 -8.17 0.87
C SER A 34 -9.94 -7.87 2.09
N TRP A 35 -10.08 -8.65 3.15
CA TRP A 35 -9.21 -8.53 4.32
C TRP A 35 -7.76 -8.87 4.01
N ALA A 36 -7.51 -9.93 3.21
CA ALA A 36 -6.14 -10.29 2.81
C ALA A 36 -5.45 -9.16 2.05
N THR A 37 -6.18 -8.52 1.12
CA THR A 37 -5.67 -7.40 0.33
C THR A 37 -5.36 -6.20 1.24
N LEU A 38 -6.29 -5.84 2.12
CA LEU A 38 -6.07 -4.75 3.08
C LEU A 38 -4.85 -4.99 3.97
N PHE A 39 -4.73 -6.18 4.56
CA PHE A 39 -3.60 -6.52 5.43
C PHE A 39 -2.26 -6.49 4.69
N VAL A 40 -2.24 -6.94 3.44
CA VAL A 40 -1.01 -6.96 2.63
C VAL A 40 -0.60 -5.55 2.20
N GLU A 41 -1.56 -4.71 1.80
CA GLU A 41 -1.29 -3.36 1.30
C GLU A 41 -1.13 -2.33 2.43
N TYR A 42 -1.93 -2.41 3.49
CA TYR A 42 -2.06 -1.38 4.51
C TYR A 42 -1.80 -1.86 5.95
N GLY A 43 -1.25 -3.05 6.13
CA GLY A 43 -1.12 -3.68 7.44
C GLY A 43 -0.48 -2.84 8.54
N GLU A 44 0.34 -1.85 8.21
CA GLU A 44 0.93 -0.94 9.20
C GLU A 44 -0.08 0.08 9.73
N TRP A 45 -0.94 0.56 8.85
CA TRP A 45 -1.83 1.69 9.11
C TRP A 45 -3.25 1.30 9.55
N ILE A 46 -3.58 0.01 9.53
CA ILE A 46 -4.85 -0.50 10.08
C ILE A 46 -4.77 -0.81 11.57
N GLU A 47 -3.56 -1.00 12.10
CA GLU A 47 -3.31 -1.37 13.50
C GLU A 47 -2.83 -0.18 14.35
N ALA A 48 -2.46 0.93 13.72
CA ALA A 48 -1.94 2.10 14.42
C ALA A 48 -3.04 2.79 15.24
N THR A 49 -2.83 2.87 16.54
CA THR A 49 -3.78 3.45 17.49
C THR A 49 -3.33 4.78 18.08
N ARG A 50 -2.13 5.24 17.75
CA ARG A 50 -1.56 6.49 18.27
C ARG A 50 -1.03 7.34 17.12
N ALA A 51 -1.31 8.64 17.22
CA ALA A 51 -0.70 9.62 16.33
C ALA A 51 0.79 9.76 16.60
N GLY A 52 1.59 9.99 15.57
CA GLY A 52 3.03 10.11 15.70
C GLY A 52 3.77 10.25 14.39
N GLU A 53 5.08 10.52 14.52
CA GLU A 53 5.97 10.50 13.37
C GLU A 53 6.06 9.10 12.77
N ALA A 54 6.03 9.04 11.43
CA ALA A 54 6.07 7.80 10.66
C ALA A 54 7.26 7.78 9.70
N GLU A 55 7.75 6.59 9.40
CA GLU A 55 8.79 6.42 8.38
C GLU A 55 8.19 6.42 6.96
N VAL A 56 7.00 5.87 6.83
CA VAL A 56 6.24 5.75 5.60
C VAL A 56 4.76 5.96 5.93
N LEU A 57 4.01 6.54 5.02
CA LEU A 57 2.57 6.74 5.12
C LEU A 57 1.83 5.92 4.06
N PRO A 58 0.51 5.67 4.23
CA PRO A 58 -0.28 5.02 3.19
C PRO A 58 -0.32 5.91 1.95
N GLY A 59 0.13 5.38 0.82
CA GLY A 59 0.34 6.16 -0.38
C GLY A 59 -0.89 6.91 -0.86
N HIS A 60 -1.92 6.20 -1.28
CA HIS A 60 -3.09 6.78 -1.96
C HIS A 60 -3.96 7.71 -1.11
N ASN A 61 -3.77 7.75 0.19
CA ASN A 61 -4.66 8.47 1.11
C ASN A 61 -3.91 9.49 1.97
N SER A 62 -2.65 9.74 1.67
CA SER A 62 -1.85 10.75 2.37
C SER A 62 -1.92 12.11 1.69
N SER A 63 -1.88 13.16 2.47
CA SER A 63 -1.78 14.53 1.99
C SER A 63 -0.38 15.09 2.18
N TYR A 64 0.00 16.05 1.34
CA TYR A 64 1.32 16.66 1.35
C TYR A 64 1.22 18.18 1.27
N ARG A 65 2.11 18.89 1.91
CA ARG A 65 2.24 20.33 1.70
C ARG A 65 2.61 20.60 0.24
N ARG A 66 1.84 21.46 -0.42
CA ARG A 66 2.01 21.77 -1.86
C ARG A 66 3.43 22.23 -2.19
N ASN A 67 4.02 23.10 -1.39
CA ASN A 67 5.38 23.62 -1.61
C ASN A 67 6.44 22.52 -1.55
N VAL A 68 6.25 21.52 -0.69
CA VAL A 68 7.14 20.36 -0.56
C VAL A 68 7.12 19.49 -1.81
N LEU A 69 5.93 19.21 -2.37
CA LEU A 69 5.80 18.47 -3.62
C LEU A 69 6.36 19.24 -4.81
N LEU A 70 6.03 20.52 -4.92
CA LEU A 70 6.47 21.33 -6.06
C LEU A 70 8.00 21.53 -6.10
N ALA A 71 8.69 21.37 -4.98
CA ALA A 71 10.16 21.40 -4.93
C ALA A 71 10.83 20.28 -5.74
N TYR A 72 10.09 19.20 -6.08
CA TYR A 72 10.60 18.11 -6.94
C TYR A 72 10.54 18.41 -8.43
N GLY A 73 9.80 19.43 -8.85
CA GLY A 73 9.73 19.83 -10.25
C GLY A 73 9.37 18.67 -11.17
N ASN A 74 10.15 18.45 -12.23
CA ASN A 74 9.92 17.38 -13.22
C ASN A 74 10.07 15.96 -12.66
N CYS A 75 10.72 15.78 -11.48
CA CYS A 75 10.87 14.46 -10.86
C CYS A 75 9.64 14.08 -10.01
N LEU A 76 8.67 14.96 -9.83
CA LEU A 76 7.52 14.72 -8.96
C LEU A 76 6.71 13.48 -9.36
N SER A 77 6.49 13.27 -10.64
CA SER A 77 5.76 12.10 -11.15
C SER A 77 6.44 10.79 -10.75
N ASP A 78 7.75 10.70 -10.96
CA ASP A 78 8.53 9.51 -10.60
C ASP A 78 8.55 9.26 -9.08
N MET A 79 8.57 10.34 -8.30
CA MET A 79 8.52 10.26 -6.83
C MET A 79 7.17 9.79 -6.32
N LEU A 80 6.06 10.20 -6.94
CA LEU A 80 4.71 9.77 -6.59
C LEU A 80 4.40 8.34 -7.07
N GLU A 81 5.02 7.87 -8.16
CA GLU A 81 4.93 6.46 -8.56
C GLU A 81 5.57 5.51 -7.53
N ALA A 82 6.51 6.01 -6.73
CA ALA A 82 7.23 5.25 -5.73
C ALA A 82 7.24 6.00 -4.39
N GLU A 83 6.07 6.20 -3.79
CA GLU A 83 5.86 7.06 -2.62
C GLU A 83 6.80 6.74 -1.44
N TRP A 84 7.21 5.49 -1.27
CA TRP A 84 8.22 5.15 -0.27
C TRP A 84 9.59 5.81 -0.55
N VAL A 85 9.93 6.10 -1.83
CA VAL A 85 11.14 6.87 -2.20
C VAL A 85 10.95 8.31 -1.81
N LEU A 86 9.77 8.90 -2.11
CA LEU A 86 9.41 10.26 -1.72
C LEU A 86 9.50 10.41 -0.19
N HIS A 87 8.88 9.50 0.58
CA HIS A 87 8.91 9.54 2.04
C HIS A 87 10.34 9.50 2.60
N ARG A 88 11.18 8.61 2.06
CA ARG A 88 12.58 8.52 2.47
C ARG A 88 13.37 9.78 2.14
N ASP A 89 13.13 10.39 0.97
CA ASP A 89 13.81 11.61 0.56
C ASP A 89 13.36 12.81 1.41
N LEU A 90 12.07 12.95 1.66
CA LEU A 90 11.53 13.97 2.57
C LEU A 90 12.19 13.89 3.96
N ARG A 91 12.25 12.70 4.54
CA ARG A 91 12.91 12.50 5.85
C ARG A 91 14.41 12.82 5.82
N ARG A 92 15.13 12.51 4.73
CA ARG A 92 16.54 12.89 4.56
C ARG A 92 16.73 14.40 4.49
N LYS A 93 15.74 15.14 4.02
CA LYS A 93 15.71 16.61 3.98
C LYS A 93 15.28 17.23 5.31
N GLY A 94 15.02 16.41 6.34
CA GLY A 94 14.59 16.87 7.66
C GLY A 94 13.08 17.13 7.77
N GLU A 95 12.32 16.76 6.76
CA GLU A 95 10.85 16.87 6.80
C GLU A 95 10.24 15.75 7.63
N THR A 96 9.14 16.06 8.33
CA THR A 96 8.41 15.10 9.16
C THR A 96 7.17 14.56 8.44
N LEU A 97 6.97 13.24 8.55
CA LEU A 97 5.77 12.56 8.11
C LEU A 97 4.97 12.21 9.37
N TRP A 98 3.66 12.48 9.36
CA TRP A 98 2.78 12.30 10.51
C TRP A 98 1.66 11.32 10.20
N HIS A 99 1.52 10.29 11.01
CA HIS A 99 0.37 9.39 10.98
C HIS A 99 -0.64 9.81 12.05
N ASP A 100 -1.90 9.99 11.65
CA ASP A 100 -2.98 10.37 12.54
C ASP A 100 -4.14 9.39 12.45
N PRO A 101 -4.35 8.52 13.47
CA PRO A 101 -5.41 7.52 13.47
C PRO A 101 -6.82 8.10 13.67
N GLU A 102 -6.94 9.38 14.01
CA GLU A 102 -8.23 10.06 14.04
C GLU A 102 -8.70 10.50 12.65
N ILE A 103 -7.78 10.54 11.68
CA ILE A 103 -8.10 10.73 10.26
C ILE A 103 -8.40 9.35 9.68
N ILE A 104 -9.66 9.03 9.47
CA ILE A 104 -10.09 7.71 8.99
C ILE A 104 -10.42 7.76 7.51
N VAL A 105 -9.85 6.83 6.75
CA VAL A 105 -10.16 6.63 5.33
C VAL A 105 -10.60 5.18 5.09
N GLU A 106 -11.73 5.03 4.42
CA GLU A 106 -12.22 3.74 3.97
C GLU A 106 -11.56 3.36 2.65
N HIS A 107 -10.95 2.18 2.63
CA HIS A 107 -10.30 1.67 1.43
C HIS A 107 -11.07 0.49 0.84
N LEU A 108 -11.39 0.60 -0.45
CA LEU A 108 -12.05 -0.45 -1.20
C LEU A 108 -11.02 -1.49 -1.66
N ASN A 109 -11.20 -2.72 -1.21
CA ASN A 109 -10.26 -3.81 -1.44
C ASN A 109 -10.77 -4.80 -2.47
N TYR A 110 -9.87 -5.55 -3.12
CA TYR A 110 -10.28 -6.64 -4.00
C TYR A 110 -11.04 -7.71 -3.23
N SER A 111 -12.22 -8.05 -3.68
CA SER A 111 -13.01 -9.16 -3.12
C SER A 111 -12.90 -10.45 -3.94
N LYS A 112 -12.34 -10.36 -5.16
CA LYS A 112 -12.02 -11.50 -6.03
C LYS A 112 -10.51 -11.78 -5.99
N LEU A 113 -10.13 -13.04 -5.79
CA LEU A 113 -8.72 -13.42 -5.61
C LEU A 113 -7.86 -13.27 -6.88
N PRO A 114 -8.32 -13.62 -8.09
CA PRO A 114 -7.48 -13.53 -9.31
C PRO A 114 -6.94 -12.12 -9.58
N PRO A 115 -7.74 -11.04 -9.57
CA PRO A 115 -7.22 -9.69 -9.80
C PRO A 115 -6.32 -9.21 -8.65
N ALA A 116 -6.56 -9.63 -7.41
CA ALA A 116 -5.67 -9.33 -6.29
C ALA A 116 -4.27 -9.95 -6.49
N ILE A 117 -4.23 -11.17 -7.00
CA ILE A 117 -2.98 -11.89 -7.33
C ILE A 117 -2.25 -11.16 -8.47
N GLU A 118 -2.96 -10.81 -9.55
CA GLU A 118 -2.36 -10.09 -10.69
C GLU A 118 -1.76 -8.76 -10.23
N LEU A 119 -2.52 -7.98 -9.46
CA LEU A 119 -2.06 -6.71 -8.92
C LEU A 119 -0.76 -6.90 -8.13
N GLN A 120 -0.76 -7.81 -7.17
CA GLN A 120 0.37 -7.99 -6.25
C GLN A 120 1.61 -8.57 -6.94
N PHE A 121 1.43 -9.39 -7.96
CA PHE A 121 2.52 -9.82 -8.83
C PHE A 121 3.16 -8.64 -9.57
N LEU A 122 2.34 -7.80 -10.20
CA LEU A 122 2.82 -6.63 -10.94
C LEU A 122 3.45 -5.58 -10.01
N ALA A 123 2.83 -5.31 -8.86
CA ALA A 123 3.35 -4.39 -7.85
C ALA A 123 4.72 -4.85 -7.32
N GLY A 124 4.85 -6.13 -6.98
CA GLY A 124 6.13 -6.71 -6.55
C GLY A 124 7.20 -6.58 -7.63
N ARG A 125 6.86 -6.87 -8.89
CA ARG A 125 7.78 -6.76 -10.03
C ARG A 125 8.24 -5.32 -10.26
N MET A 126 7.32 -4.37 -10.22
CA MET A 126 7.64 -2.96 -10.40
C MET A 126 8.45 -2.39 -9.23
N PHE A 127 8.11 -2.76 -8.00
CA PHE A 127 8.90 -2.39 -6.83
C PHE A 127 10.35 -2.81 -6.96
N ALA A 128 10.60 -4.07 -7.31
CA ALA A 128 11.95 -4.61 -7.48
C ALA A 128 12.71 -3.94 -8.62
N ALA A 129 12.06 -3.73 -9.77
CA ALA A 129 12.64 -3.05 -10.91
C ALA A 129 13.04 -1.60 -10.57
N SER A 130 12.16 -0.86 -9.90
CA SER A 130 12.45 0.51 -9.46
C SER A 130 13.60 0.55 -8.46
N ARG A 131 13.56 -0.32 -7.44
CA ARG A 131 14.59 -0.38 -6.39
C ARG A 131 15.97 -0.72 -6.92
N SER A 132 16.04 -1.55 -7.96
CA SER A 132 17.29 -2.10 -8.50
C SER A 132 17.82 -1.38 -9.74
N ARG A 133 17.30 -0.20 -10.09
CA ARG A 133 17.74 0.55 -11.30
C ARG A 133 19.25 0.76 -11.35
N GLU A 134 19.86 1.06 -10.20
CA GLU A 134 21.30 1.37 -10.09
C GLU A 134 22.14 0.17 -9.59
N TRP A 135 21.54 -1.04 -9.49
CA TRP A 135 22.24 -2.19 -8.96
C TRP A 135 23.00 -2.96 -10.03
N GLY A 136 24.21 -3.39 -9.69
CA GLY A 136 24.97 -4.31 -10.54
C GLY A 136 24.32 -5.69 -10.66
N ALA A 137 24.65 -6.42 -11.71
CA ALA A 137 24.05 -7.72 -12.07
C ALA A 137 24.14 -8.75 -10.95
N MET A 138 25.26 -8.85 -10.24
CA MET A 138 25.44 -9.79 -9.13
C MET A 138 24.41 -9.54 -7.99
N ARG A 139 24.26 -8.27 -7.59
CA ARG A 139 23.29 -7.91 -6.54
C ARG A 139 21.87 -8.21 -6.98
N ARG A 140 21.52 -7.93 -8.21
CA ARG A 140 20.20 -8.27 -8.79
C ARG A 140 19.97 -9.77 -8.79
N ALA A 141 20.95 -10.59 -9.19
CA ALA A 141 20.84 -12.05 -9.17
C ALA A 141 20.63 -12.60 -7.76
N VAL A 142 21.36 -12.11 -6.77
CA VAL A 142 21.19 -12.52 -5.35
C VAL A 142 19.77 -12.22 -4.88
N PHE A 143 19.26 -11.00 -5.12
CA PHE A 143 17.91 -10.64 -4.69
C PHE A 143 16.82 -11.35 -5.50
N ALA A 144 17.06 -11.63 -6.78
CA ALA A 144 16.17 -12.45 -7.59
C ALA A 144 16.02 -13.88 -7.03
N GLY A 145 17.16 -14.51 -6.62
CA GLY A 145 17.12 -15.83 -6.00
C GLY A 145 16.58 -15.84 -4.56
N ALA A 146 16.59 -14.69 -3.89
CA ALA A 146 16.14 -14.57 -2.49
C ALA A 146 14.61 -14.45 -2.34
N PHE A 147 13.81 -14.54 -3.41
CA PHE A 147 12.34 -14.39 -3.33
C PHE A 147 11.66 -15.31 -2.30
N PRO A 148 12.11 -16.56 -2.03
CA PRO A 148 11.49 -17.39 -1.00
C PRO A 148 11.69 -16.82 0.41
N LEU A 149 12.87 -16.24 0.68
CA LEU A 149 13.14 -15.55 1.93
C LEU A 149 12.32 -14.27 2.08
N ILE A 150 12.11 -13.55 0.98
CA ILE A 150 11.23 -12.37 0.95
C ILE A 150 9.80 -12.80 1.32
N ALA A 151 9.28 -13.86 0.71
CA ALA A 151 7.96 -14.40 1.03
C ALA A 151 7.86 -14.80 2.51
N MET A 152 8.82 -15.56 3.00
CA MET A 152 8.87 -16.02 4.39
C MET A 152 8.89 -14.84 5.38
N THR A 153 9.72 -13.84 5.15
CA THR A 153 9.79 -12.66 6.04
C THR A 153 8.48 -11.87 6.03
N ARG A 154 7.79 -11.76 4.89
CA ARG A 154 6.49 -11.09 4.79
C ARG A 154 5.40 -11.87 5.51
N VAL A 155 5.32 -13.19 5.33
CA VAL A 155 4.36 -14.04 6.04
C VAL A 155 4.61 -13.99 7.54
N THR A 156 5.87 -14.07 7.98
CA THR A 156 6.22 -13.93 9.41
C THR A 156 5.81 -12.60 9.97
N ARG A 157 6.02 -11.50 9.22
CA ARG A 157 5.57 -10.16 9.61
C ARG A 157 4.05 -10.08 9.71
N TYR A 158 3.33 -10.64 8.74
CA TYR A 158 1.87 -10.75 8.76
C TYR A 158 1.39 -11.46 10.03
N VAL A 159 1.92 -12.65 10.31
CA VAL A 159 1.55 -13.43 11.51
C VAL A 159 1.82 -12.64 12.79
N ARG A 160 3.02 -12.09 12.93
CA ARG A 160 3.38 -11.34 14.14
C ARG A 160 2.51 -10.11 14.34
N ARG A 161 2.22 -9.37 13.28
CA ARG A 161 1.46 -8.12 13.34
C ARG A 161 -0.02 -8.36 13.57
N HIS A 162 -0.63 -9.26 12.80
CA HIS A 162 -2.09 -9.38 12.76
C HIS A 162 -2.63 -10.54 13.59
N LEU A 163 -1.90 -11.65 13.73
CA LEU A 163 -2.36 -12.80 14.51
C LEU A 163 -1.91 -12.79 15.98
N VAL A 164 -0.74 -12.25 16.27
CA VAL A 164 -0.21 -12.21 17.66
C VAL A 164 -0.68 -10.94 18.37
N GLY A 165 -0.53 -9.77 17.75
CA GLY A 165 -0.79 -8.47 18.36
C GLY A 165 -1.94 -7.66 17.74
N GLY A 166 -2.57 -8.16 16.67
CA GLY A 166 -3.49 -7.37 15.86
C GLY A 166 -4.89 -7.21 16.48
N ARG A 167 -5.51 -6.08 16.15
CA ARG A 167 -6.91 -5.74 16.51
C ARG A 167 -7.92 -6.64 15.80
N PHE A 168 -7.63 -7.05 14.56
CA PHE A 168 -8.51 -7.82 13.68
C PHE A 168 -8.06 -9.29 13.55
N ARG A 169 -7.74 -9.95 14.67
CA ARG A 169 -7.17 -11.32 14.68
C ARG A 169 -8.05 -12.35 14.00
N GLY A 170 -9.37 -12.28 14.21
CA GLY A 170 -10.34 -13.22 13.61
C GLY A 170 -10.36 -13.12 12.09
N GLU A 171 -10.38 -11.89 11.57
CA GLU A 171 -10.33 -11.56 10.14
C GLU A 171 -8.96 -11.97 9.56
N ALA A 172 -7.88 -11.66 10.26
CA ALA A 172 -6.54 -12.02 9.85
C ALA A 172 -6.33 -13.54 9.77
N PHE A 173 -6.90 -14.30 10.70
CA PHE A 173 -6.85 -15.76 10.65
C PHE A 173 -7.62 -16.32 9.44
N ARG A 174 -8.84 -15.83 9.20
CA ARG A 174 -9.63 -16.21 8.02
C ARG A 174 -8.99 -15.80 6.70
N ALA A 175 -8.31 -14.66 6.68
CA ALA A 175 -7.63 -14.14 5.50
C ALA A 175 -6.26 -14.78 5.24
N LEU A 176 -5.68 -15.50 6.21
CA LEU A 176 -4.31 -16.03 6.15
C LEU A 176 -3.99 -16.85 4.90
N PRO A 177 -4.85 -17.78 4.42
CA PRO A 177 -4.56 -18.54 3.21
C PRO A 177 -4.45 -17.64 1.97
N ALA A 178 -5.38 -16.70 1.80
CA ALA A 178 -5.36 -15.75 0.69
C ALA A 178 -4.16 -14.78 0.80
N ALA A 179 -3.91 -14.22 1.98
CA ALA A 179 -2.80 -13.32 2.23
C ALA A 179 -1.45 -14.03 2.01
N GLY A 180 -1.28 -15.26 2.48
CA GLY A 180 -0.07 -16.06 2.27
C GLY A 180 0.20 -16.30 0.79
N PHE A 181 -0.84 -16.62 0.01
CA PHE A 181 -0.70 -16.81 -1.42
C PHE A 181 -0.39 -15.50 -2.16
N ILE A 182 -1.06 -14.42 -1.82
CA ILE A 182 -0.79 -13.07 -2.36
C ILE A 182 0.66 -12.65 -2.06
N LEU A 183 1.13 -12.83 -0.84
CA LEU A 183 2.51 -12.49 -0.44
C LEU A 183 3.55 -13.33 -1.18
N LEU A 184 3.29 -14.61 -1.39
CA LEU A 184 4.15 -15.48 -2.18
C LEU A 184 4.24 -15.00 -3.64
N VAL A 185 3.10 -14.73 -4.27
CA VAL A 185 3.04 -14.26 -5.67
C VAL A 185 3.71 -12.88 -5.81
N SER A 186 3.53 -11.99 -4.84
CA SER A 186 4.23 -10.71 -4.79
C SER A 186 5.75 -10.89 -4.72
N ALA A 187 6.24 -11.83 -3.92
CA ALA A 187 7.68 -12.14 -3.82
C ALA A 187 8.23 -12.76 -5.12
N VAL A 188 7.46 -13.61 -5.81
CA VAL A 188 7.81 -14.10 -7.16
C VAL A 188 7.91 -12.94 -8.14
N GLY A 189 6.95 -12.00 -8.12
CA GLY A 189 7.00 -10.78 -8.90
C GLY A 189 8.29 -9.97 -8.63
N GLU A 190 8.68 -9.81 -7.37
CA GLU A 190 9.95 -9.17 -7.01
C GLU A 190 11.16 -9.90 -7.57
N GLY A 191 11.21 -11.22 -7.43
CA GLY A 191 12.29 -12.02 -8.00
C GLY A 191 12.47 -11.76 -9.50
N LEU A 192 11.37 -11.77 -10.26
CA LEU A 192 11.36 -11.44 -11.68
C LEU A 192 11.74 -9.96 -11.94
N GLY A 193 11.27 -9.05 -11.11
CA GLY A 193 11.61 -7.63 -11.22
C GLY A 193 13.11 -7.37 -11.05
N TYR A 194 13.75 -8.04 -10.10
CA TYR A 194 15.21 -7.99 -9.94
C TYR A 194 15.95 -8.63 -11.12
N ALA A 195 15.45 -9.76 -11.65
CA ALA A 195 16.10 -10.47 -12.75
C ALA A 195 16.00 -9.71 -14.08
N ILE A 196 14.79 -9.35 -14.49
CA ILE A 196 14.49 -8.89 -15.86
C ILE A 196 13.71 -7.56 -15.95
N GLY A 197 13.55 -6.85 -14.81
CA GLY A 197 12.86 -5.56 -14.78
C GLY A 197 11.34 -5.64 -14.80
N ASP A 198 10.66 -4.49 -15.01
CA ASP A 198 9.21 -4.33 -14.89
C ASP A 198 8.40 -4.96 -16.03
N GLY A 199 9.05 -5.27 -17.16
CA GLY A 199 8.41 -5.89 -18.31
C GLY A 199 7.41 -4.99 -19.04
N GLY A 200 7.47 -3.68 -18.86
CA GLY A 200 6.60 -2.71 -19.53
C GLY A 200 5.12 -2.77 -19.11
N ARG A 201 4.82 -3.29 -17.91
CA ARG A 201 3.44 -3.52 -17.46
C ARG A 201 2.86 -2.46 -16.53
N ARG A 202 3.46 -1.26 -16.52
CA ARG A 202 3.01 -0.14 -15.68
C ARG A 202 1.57 0.26 -15.95
N SER A 203 1.18 0.35 -17.23
CA SER A 203 -0.20 0.69 -17.61
C SER A 203 -1.21 -0.33 -17.11
N ARG A 204 -0.85 -1.62 -17.09
CA ARG A 204 -1.73 -2.67 -16.58
C ARG A 204 -1.89 -2.58 -15.05
N LEU A 205 -0.81 -2.29 -14.33
CA LEU A 205 -0.89 -2.07 -12.90
C LEU A 205 -1.78 -0.87 -12.57
N ALA A 206 -1.52 0.27 -13.24
CA ALA A 206 -2.32 1.48 -13.06
C ALA A 206 -3.81 1.24 -13.38
N GLN A 207 -4.11 0.48 -14.45
CA GLN A 207 -5.49 0.11 -14.77
C GLN A 207 -6.14 -0.72 -13.66
N LEU A 208 -5.45 -1.72 -13.11
CA LEU A 208 -5.98 -2.53 -12.01
C LEU A 208 -6.27 -1.65 -10.79
N GLU A 209 -5.37 -0.76 -10.42
CA GLU A 209 -5.56 0.14 -9.29
C GLU A 209 -6.70 1.14 -9.52
N TYR A 210 -6.73 1.77 -10.67
CA TYR A 210 -7.75 2.76 -11.01
C TYR A 210 -9.15 2.16 -11.19
N GLU A 211 -9.24 0.94 -11.80
CA GLU A 211 -10.49 0.25 -12.04
C GLU A 211 -10.79 -0.83 -10.98
N ARG A 212 -10.31 -0.65 -9.75
CA ARG A 212 -10.46 -1.62 -8.64
C ARG A 212 -11.93 -2.02 -8.42
N TRP A 213 -12.86 -1.11 -8.58
CA TRP A 213 -14.29 -1.33 -8.45
C TRP A 213 -14.86 -2.40 -9.41
N ARG A 214 -14.24 -2.62 -10.58
CA ARG A 214 -14.63 -3.68 -11.53
C ARG A 214 -14.30 -5.08 -11.02
N ASN A 215 -13.46 -5.17 -10.03
CA ASN A 215 -12.94 -6.41 -9.48
C ASN A 215 -13.55 -6.76 -8.12
N LEU A 216 -14.63 -6.08 -7.78
CA LEU A 216 -15.46 -6.38 -6.62
C LEU A 216 -16.46 -7.51 -6.94
N ARG A 217 -17.05 -8.07 -5.90
CA ARG A 217 -18.24 -8.90 -6.06
C ARG A 217 -19.42 -8.02 -6.50
N ASP A 218 -20.38 -8.63 -7.16
CA ASP A 218 -21.49 -7.89 -7.75
C ASP A 218 -22.35 -7.20 -6.69
N ASP A 219 -22.56 -7.86 -5.51
CA ASP A 219 -23.26 -7.30 -4.36
C ASP A 219 -22.54 -6.08 -3.73
N GLU A 220 -21.20 -6.05 -3.75
CA GLU A 220 -20.40 -4.92 -3.26
C GLU A 220 -20.34 -3.76 -4.28
N ALA A 221 -20.32 -4.08 -5.56
CA ALA A 221 -20.32 -3.08 -6.63
C ALA A 221 -21.63 -2.28 -6.68
N ASP A 222 -22.76 -2.90 -6.37
CA ASP A 222 -24.06 -2.24 -6.32
C ASP A 222 -24.19 -1.28 -5.11
N LEU A 223 -23.63 -1.64 -3.97
CA LEU A 223 -23.56 -0.74 -2.79
C LEU A 223 -22.76 0.54 -3.12
N GLN A 224 -21.65 0.41 -3.84
CA GLN A 224 -20.83 1.56 -4.21
C GLN A 224 -21.54 2.49 -5.19
N ARG A 225 -22.30 1.96 -6.16
CA ARG A 225 -23.09 2.77 -7.08
C ARG A 225 -24.18 3.55 -6.35
N ALA A 226 -24.83 2.94 -5.36
CA ALA A 226 -25.86 3.58 -4.56
C ALA A 226 -25.31 4.74 -3.69
N THR A 227 -24.09 4.60 -3.16
CA THR A 227 -23.44 5.65 -2.34
C THR A 227 -22.83 6.78 -3.16
N SER A 228 -22.51 6.57 -4.45
CA SER A 228 -21.98 7.63 -5.32
C SER A 228 -23.07 8.49 -5.99
N THR A 229 -24.35 8.14 -5.85
CA THR A 229 -25.51 8.88 -6.40
C THR A 229 -26.27 9.68 -5.35
N SER A 230 -25.88 9.62 -4.10
CA SER A 230 -26.39 10.41 -2.98
C SER A 230 -25.40 11.49 -2.55
#